data_ddcb00ebf40130e915e4ac322228ffc5
#
_entry.id   ddcb00ebf40130e915e4ac322228ffc5
#
_cell.length_a   1.000
_cell.length_b   1.000
_cell.length_c   1.000
_cell.angle_alpha   90.00
_cell.angle_beta   90.00
_cell.angle_gamma   90.00
#
_symmetry.space_group_name_H-M   'P 1'
#
loop_
_entity.id
_entity.type
_entity.pdbx_description
1 polymer ?
#
loop_
_entity_poly.entity_id
_entity_poly.type
_entity_poly.pdbx_seq_one_letter_code
_entity_poly.pdbx_strand_id
1 'polypeptide(L)'
;MYLGIDLGTGSVKALLLGGDGKVVAEASRAYPVSSPVPGHAETAPAEWWAQTVEAVWACCAGRGSEVRGIGLSGQAHGLVVLGADQKPLRPAILWADQRATAEIDELLALDESVRLPLANPVAAGMAGLSLLWLRRNEPATYAAVRRVLSPKDWLRLAMTGEVATEPSDASMTLLYDIGKDGWARGLLDA
;
A
#
# COMPACT_ATOMS: atom_id res chain seq x y z
N MET A 1 20.66 2.33 17.35
CA MET A 1 20.32 1.33 16.32
C MET A 1 19.28 1.91 15.37
N TYR A 2 19.05 1.26 14.22
CA TYR A 2 17.98 1.61 13.28
C TYR A 2 17.16 0.36 12.98
N LEU A 3 15.84 0.53 12.89
CA LEU A 3 14.91 -0.56 12.57
C LEU A 3 14.40 -0.40 11.15
N GLY A 4 14.59 -1.41 10.31
CA GLY A 4 13.94 -1.52 9.00
C GLY A 4 12.72 -2.43 9.11
N ILE A 5 11.61 -2.05 8.49
CA ILE A 5 10.41 -2.88 8.38
C ILE A 5 10.04 -2.96 6.90
N ASP A 6 9.92 -4.16 6.38
CA ASP A 6 9.48 -4.44 5.01
C ASP A 6 8.15 -5.21 5.03
N LEU A 7 7.09 -4.56 4.56
CA LEU A 7 5.76 -5.13 4.46
C LEU A 7 5.59 -5.79 3.08
N GLY A 8 6.04 -7.05 2.94
CA GLY A 8 5.92 -7.81 1.69
C GLY A 8 4.49 -8.29 1.42
N THR A 9 4.29 -9.10 0.40
CA THR A 9 2.96 -9.60 0.02
C THR A 9 2.42 -10.66 0.98
N GLY A 10 3.26 -11.61 1.41
CA GLY A 10 2.84 -12.73 2.28
C GLY A 10 3.58 -12.76 3.62
N SER A 11 4.41 -11.78 3.92
CA SER A 11 5.13 -11.68 5.18
C SER A 11 5.63 -10.27 5.44
N VAL A 12 5.83 -9.94 6.70
CA VAL A 12 6.60 -8.77 7.13
C VAL A 12 7.96 -9.20 7.64
N LYS A 13 8.97 -8.41 7.34
CA LYS A 13 10.34 -8.58 7.85
C LYS A 13 10.77 -7.36 8.65
N ALA A 14 11.33 -7.58 9.83
CA ALA A 14 11.98 -6.58 10.66
C ALA A 14 13.48 -6.84 10.70
N LEU A 15 14.28 -5.78 10.58
CA LEU A 15 15.74 -5.82 10.57
C LEU A 15 16.30 -4.75 11.51
N LEU A 16 17.11 -5.14 12.48
CA LEU A 16 17.78 -4.23 13.41
C LEU A 16 19.23 -4.02 12.98
N LEU A 17 19.61 -2.79 12.69
CA LEU A 17 20.95 -2.38 12.31
C LEU A 17 21.67 -1.68 13.47
N GLY A 18 22.93 -2.03 13.68
CA GLY A 18 23.85 -1.31 14.53
C GLY A 18 24.26 0.05 13.94
N GLY A 19 24.89 0.89 14.74
CA GLY A 19 25.46 2.17 14.28
C GLY A 19 26.60 2.03 13.26
N ASP A 20 27.19 0.85 13.16
CA ASP A 20 28.22 0.46 12.18
C ASP A 20 27.64 -0.12 10.87
N GLY A 21 26.32 -0.14 10.74
CA GLY A 21 25.62 -0.68 9.57
C GLY A 21 25.49 -2.21 9.54
N LYS A 22 25.96 -2.91 10.57
CA LYS A 22 25.81 -4.37 10.62
C LYS A 22 24.44 -4.78 11.11
N VAL A 23 23.96 -5.91 10.58
CA VAL A 23 22.73 -6.56 11.05
C VAL A 23 22.97 -7.11 12.45
N VAL A 24 22.18 -6.65 13.40
CA VAL A 24 22.18 -7.10 14.79
C VAL A 24 21.18 -8.22 15.02
N ALA A 25 20.00 -8.10 14.41
CA ALA A 25 18.92 -9.08 14.48
C ALA A 25 17.99 -8.94 13.28
N GLU A 26 17.31 -10.03 12.97
CA GLU A 26 16.18 -10.02 12.01
C GLU A 26 15.07 -10.96 12.50
N ALA A 27 13.84 -10.66 12.10
CA ALA A 27 12.70 -11.51 12.34
C ALA A 27 11.70 -11.35 11.18
N SER A 28 10.97 -12.41 10.88
CA SER A 28 9.91 -12.38 9.88
C SER A 28 8.66 -13.07 10.42
N ARG A 29 7.50 -12.60 9.95
CA ARG A 29 6.18 -13.20 10.25
C ARG A 29 5.37 -13.29 8.98
N ALA A 30 4.86 -14.47 8.70
CA ALA A 30 3.96 -14.71 7.56
C ALA A 30 2.51 -14.32 7.92
N TYR A 31 1.75 -13.96 6.90
CA TYR A 31 0.30 -13.76 6.97
C TYR A 31 -0.36 -14.24 5.69
N PRO A 32 -1.65 -14.63 5.75
CA PRO A 32 -2.33 -15.16 4.58
C PRO A 32 -2.67 -14.07 3.58
N VAL A 33 -2.57 -14.42 2.29
CA VAL A 33 -3.25 -13.73 1.20
C VAL A 33 -4.52 -14.51 0.91
N SER A 34 -5.66 -13.86 1.03
CA SER A 34 -6.97 -14.44 0.73
C SER A 34 -7.29 -14.27 -0.75
N SER A 35 -7.87 -15.31 -1.35
CA SER A 35 -8.41 -15.28 -2.71
C SER A 35 -9.87 -15.73 -2.68
N PRO A 36 -10.81 -14.86 -2.25
CA PRO A 36 -12.21 -15.25 -2.08
C PRO A 36 -12.90 -15.62 -3.40
N VAL A 37 -12.39 -15.10 -4.51
CA VAL A 37 -12.82 -15.40 -5.87
C VAL A 37 -11.56 -15.62 -6.72
N PRO A 38 -11.56 -16.52 -7.72
CA PRO A 38 -10.42 -16.67 -8.62
C PRO A 38 -9.96 -15.33 -9.22
N GLY A 39 -8.67 -15.04 -9.15
CA GLY A 39 -8.08 -13.78 -9.59
C GLY A 39 -8.10 -12.66 -8.55
N HIS A 40 -8.79 -12.80 -7.43
CA HIS A 40 -8.71 -11.86 -6.32
C HIS A 40 -7.51 -12.15 -5.42
N ALA A 41 -6.91 -11.09 -4.86
CA ALA A 41 -5.85 -11.19 -3.87
C ALA A 41 -6.04 -10.10 -2.82
N GLU A 42 -6.32 -10.50 -1.58
CA GLU A 42 -6.66 -9.58 -0.49
C GLU A 42 -5.94 -9.94 0.81
N THR A 43 -5.69 -8.93 1.64
CA THR A 43 -5.24 -9.11 3.02
C THR A 43 -5.92 -8.08 3.92
N ALA A 44 -6.42 -8.52 5.07
CA ALA A 44 -6.93 -7.59 6.08
C ALA A 44 -5.76 -6.77 6.65
N PRO A 45 -5.81 -5.42 6.66
CA PRO A 45 -4.71 -4.61 7.21
C PRO A 45 -4.41 -4.91 8.67
N ALA A 46 -5.39 -5.39 9.46
CA ALA A 46 -5.19 -5.83 10.83
C ALA A 46 -4.17 -6.97 10.96
N GLU A 47 -4.10 -7.88 9.97
CA GLU A 47 -3.10 -8.94 9.93
C GLU A 47 -1.70 -8.36 9.75
N TRP A 48 -1.52 -7.36 8.89
CA TRP A 48 -0.26 -6.67 8.73
C TRP A 48 0.21 -6.04 10.03
N TRP A 49 -0.70 -5.38 10.74
CA TRP A 49 -0.39 -4.76 12.03
C TRP A 49 0.04 -5.81 13.06
N ALA A 50 -0.77 -6.86 13.26
CA ALA A 50 -0.49 -7.91 14.23
C ALA A 50 0.89 -8.56 13.98
N GLN A 51 1.17 -8.94 12.73
CA GLN A 51 2.42 -9.59 12.38
C GLN A 51 3.62 -8.63 12.40
N THR A 52 3.41 -7.34 12.11
CA THR A 52 4.46 -6.32 12.26
C THR A 52 4.86 -6.17 13.73
N VAL A 53 3.90 -6.07 14.63
CA VAL A 53 4.17 -5.99 16.07
C VAL A 53 4.99 -7.19 16.53
N GLU A 54 4.57 -8.41 16.16
CA GLU A 54 5.28 -9.66 16.51
C GLU A 54 6.72 -9.70 15.94
N ALA A 55 6.90 -9.28 14.67
CA ALA A 55 8.22 -9.25 14.05
C ALA A 55 9.15 -8.24 14.73
N VAL A 56 8.64 -7.04 15.01
CA VAL A 56 9.41 -5.98 15.69
C VAL A 56 9.77 -6.38 17.12
N TRP A 57 8.84 -6.96 17.87
CA TRP A 57 9.11 -7.47 19.22
C TRP A 57 10.22 -8.52 19.22
N ALA A 58 10.14 -9.50 18.34
CA ALA A 58 11.14 -10.55 18.20
C ALA A 58 12.51 -9.99 17.77
N CYS A 59 12.51 -9.04 16.81
CA CYS A 59 13.72 -8.43 16.29
C CYS A 59 14.43 -7.55 17.33
N CYS A 60 13.69 -6.73 18.06
CA CYS A 60 14.27 -5.81 19.03
C CYS A 60 14.71 -6.51 20.33
N ALA A 61 14.04 -7.56 20.77
CA ALA A 61 14.39 -8.37 21.95
C ALA A 61 14.74 -7.52 23.19
N GLY A 62 13.91 -6.53 23.53
CA GLY A 62 14.10 -5.61 24.65
C GLY A 62 14.96 -4.37 24.37
N ARG A 63 15.56 -4.25 23.17
CA ARG A 63 16.42 -3.13 22.77
C ARG A 63 15.66 -1.97 22.11
N GLY A 64 14.33 -1.90 22.24
CA GLY A 64 13.51 -0.87 21.61
C GLY A 64 13.93 0.56 21.96
N SER A 65 14.38 0.81 23.20
CA SER A 65 14.87 2.13 23.64
C SER A 65 16.16 2.58 22.95
N GLU A 66 16.89 1.68 22.30
CA GLU A 66 18.10 1.99 21.55
C GLU A 66 17.82 2.34 20.07
N VAL A 67 16.57 2.15 19.61
CA VAL A 67 16.15 2.47 18.24
C VAL A 67 16.02 3.99 18.09
N ARG A 68 16.81 4.57 17.19
CA ARG A 68 16.88 6.01 16.92
C ARG A 68 16.04 6.44 15.69
N GLY A 69 15.68 5.49 14.87
CA GLY A 69 14.88 5.73 13.67
C GLY A 69 14.34 4.44 13.08
N ILE A 70 13.21 4.56 12.37
CA ILE A 70 12.53 3.45 11.70
C ILE A 70 12.40 3.79 10.23
N GLY A 71 12.85 2.88 9.36
CA GLY A 71 12.61 2.93 7.92
C GLY A 71 11.53 1.93 7.53
N LEU A 72 10.63 2.35 6.66
CA LEU A 72 9.56 1.51 6.12
C LEU A 72 9.78 1.25 4.63
N SER A 73 9.57 0.01 4.23
CA SER A 73 9.42 -0.44 2.84
C SER A 73 8.20 -1.34 2.76
N GLY A 74 7.71 -1.61 1.56
CA GLY A 74 6.61 -2.56 1.41
C GLY A 74 6.23 -2.83 -0.04
N GLN A 75 5.26 -3.72 -0.22
CA GLN A 75 4.67 -4.02 -1.51
C GLN A 75 4.03 -2.77 -2.13
N ALA A 76 4.28 -2.55 -3.41
CA ALA A 76 3.70 -1.45 -4.17
C ALA A 76 2.31 -1.78 -4.74
N HIS A 77 1.67 -0.80 -5.35
CA HIS A 77 0.42 -0.86 -6.14
C HIS A 77 -0.87 -1.15 -5.36
N GLY A 78 -0.83 -1.82 -4.22
CA GLY A 78 -2.02 -2.23 -3.48
C GLY A 78 -2.91 -1.06 -3.03
N LEU A 79 -4.20 -1.34 -2.84
CA LEU A 79 -5.21 -0.36 -2.46
C LEU A 79 -5.72 -0.62 -1.04
N VAL A 80 -5.54 0.34 -0.14
CA VAL A 80 -6.21 0.41 1.16
C VAL A 80 -7.16 1.60 1.16
N VAL A 81 -8.45 1.36 1.37
CA VAL A 81 -9.48 2.42 1.46
C VAL A 81 -9.94 2.61 2.89
N LEU A 82 -9.96 3.87 3.34
CA LEU A 82 -10.31 4.23 4.70
C LEU A 82 -11.57 5.10 4.76
N GLY A 83 -12.37 4.89 5.79
CA GLY A 83 -13.51 5.73 6.15
C GLY A 83 -13.12 7.03 6.86
N ALA A 84 -14.14 7.75 7.32
CA ALA A 84 -13.96 9.02 8.06
C ALA A 84 -13.26 8.81 9.42
N ASP A 85 -13.37 7.64 10.02
CA ASP A 85 -12.71 7.25 11.26
C ASP A 85 -11.28 6.70 11.04
N GLN A 86 -10.76 6.81 9.83
CA GLN A 86 -9.45 6.32 9.38
C GLN A 86 -9.29 4.79 9.49
N LYS A 87 -10.39 4.03 9.61
CA LYS A 87 -10.34 2.58 9.59
C LYS A 87 -10.51 2.03 8.18
N PRO A 88 -9.88 0.89 7.87
CA PRO A 88 -10.11 0.18 6.62
C PRO A 88 -11.59 -0.20 6.47
N LEU A 89 -12.16 0.14 5.31
CA LEU A 89 -13.56 -0.17 4.97
C LEU A 89 -13.73 -1.62 4.50
N ARG A 90 -12.63 -2.22 4.06
CA ARG A 90 -12.58 -3.60 3.55
C ARG A 90 -11.14 -4.13 3.62
N PRO A 91 -10.90 -5.45 3.37
CA PRO A 91 -9.56 -5.96 3.12
C PRO A 91 -8.88 -5.19 1.97
N ALA A 92 -7.58 -4.98 2.09
CA ALA A 92 -6.78 -4.35 1.03
C ALA A 92 -6.79 -5.20 -0.23
N ILE A 93 -6.89 -4.56 -1.40
CA ILE A 93 -6.69 -5.21 -2.71
C ILE A 93 -5.20 -5.14 -3.02
N LEU A 94 -4.56 -6.29 -3.31
CA LEU A 94 -3.13 -6.38 -3.50
C LEU A 94 -2.73 -6.21 -4.97
N TRP A 95 -1.44 -5.97 -5.22
CA TRP A 95 -0.88 -5.82 -6.56
C TRP A 95 -1.09 -7.02 -7.49
N ALA A 96 -1.20 -8.23 -6.92
CA ALA A 96 -1.44 -9.47 -7.67
C ALA A 96 -2.91 -9.67 -8.07
N ASP A 97 -3.81 -8.80 -7.63
CA ASP A 97 -5.25 -8.87 -7.91
C ASP A 97 -5.54 -8.58 -9.38
N GLN A 98 -6.42 -9.36 -9.99
CA GLN A 98 -6.79 -9.26 -11.40
C GLN A 98 -8.24 -8.79 -11.63
N ARG A 99 -8.96 -8.37 -10.55
CA ARG A 99 -10.38 -8.00 -10.66
C ARG A 99 -10.63 -6.80 -11.57
N ALA A 100 -9.69 -5.85 -11.61
CA ALA A 100 -9.81 -4.59 -12.36
C ALA A 100 -9.27 -4.68 -13.80
N THR A 101 -9.32 -5.87 -14.43
CA THR A 101 -8.83 -6.07 -15.80
C THR A 101 -9.67 -5.28 -16.82
N ALA A 102 -10.99 -5.18 -16.63
CA ALA A 102 -11.86 -4.41 -17.53
C ALA A 102 -11.60 -2.90 -17.46
N GLU A 103 -11.13 -2.39 -16.31
CA GLU A 103 -10.80 -1.00 -16.10
C GLU A 103 -9.51 -0.56 -16.83
N ILE A 104 -8.68 -1.52 -17.24
CA ILE A 104 -7.50 -1.26 -18.09
C ILE A 104 -7.91 -0.61 -19.41
N ASP A 105 -8.90 -1.20 -20.10
CA ASP A 105 -9.37 -0.70 -21.40
C ASP A 105 -9.97 0.70 -21.29
N GLU A 106 -10.64 0.98 -20.18
CA GLU A 106 -11.20 2.31 -19.91
C GLU A 106 -10.10 3.36 -19.72
N LEU A 107 -9.09 3.06 -18.91
CA LEU A 107 -7.96 3.96 -18.73
C LEU A 107 -7.22 4.18 -20.06
N LEU A 108 -7.02 3.11 -20.86
CA LEU A 108 -6.34 3.21 -22.15
C LEU A 108 -7.13 3.94 -23.21
N ALA A 109 -8.46 4.04 -23.07
CA ALA A 109 -9.33 4.81 -23.95
C ALA A 109 -9.32 6.32 -23.69
N LEU A 110 -8.78 6.77 -22.54
CA LEU A 110 -8.62 8.18 -22.24
C LEU A 110 -7.63 8.84 -23.20
N ASP A 111 -7.76 10.16 -23.37
CA ASP A 111 -6.83 10.96 -24.17
C ASP A 111 -5.38 10.76 -23.70
N GLU A 112 -4.48 10.71 -24.66
CA GLU A 112 -3.05 10.50 -24.41
C GLU A 112 -2.45 11.56 -23.47
N SER A 113 -2.92 12.80 -23.59
CA SER A 113 -2.48 13.91 -22.71
C SER A 113 -2.82 13.69 -21.24
N VAL A 114 -3.87 12.89 -20.95
CA VAL A 114 -4.26 12.51 -19.59
C VAL A 114 -3.42 11.34 -19.07
N ARG A 115 -3.06 10.39 -19.96
CA ARG A 115 -2.36 9.17 -19.61
C ARG A 115 -0.83 9.31 -19.52
N LEU A 116 -0.21 10.07 -20.45
CA LEU A 116 1.25 10.23 -20.51
C LEU A 116 1.88 10.68 -19.18
N PRO A 117 1.27 11.64 -18.43
CA PRO A 117 1.83 12.07 -17.15
C PRO A 117 1.98 10.97 -16.11
N LEU A 118 1.22 9.86 -16.22
CA LEU A 118 1.28 8.73 -15.27
C LEU A 118 2.58 7.92 -15.42
N ALA A 119 3.15 7.88 -16.65
CA ALA A 119 4.45 7.30 -17.01
C ALA A 119 4.72 5.89 -16.45
N ASN A 120 3.68 5.07 -16.27
CA ASN A 120 3.75 3.69 -15.78
C ASN A 120 3.06 2.73 -16.75
N PRO A 121 3.51 1.47 -16.83
CA PRO A 121 2.74 0.39 -17.43
C PRO A 121 1.41 0.24 -16.69
N VAL A 122 0.34 -0.04 -17.42
CA VAL A 122 -1.00 -0.24 -16.83
C VAL A 122 -1.17 -1.71 -16.47
N ALA A 123 -1.48 -2.00 -15.20
CA ALA A 123 -1.74 -3.37 -14.71
C ALA A 123 -2.91 -3.39 -13.73
N ALA A 124 -3.74 -4.44 -13.77
CA ALA A 124 -4.99 -4.58 -13.02
C ALA A 124 -4.85 -4.35 -11.50
N GLY A 125 -3.72 -4.79 -10.91
CA GLY A 125 -3.45 -4.65 -9.47
C GLY A 125 -3.04 -3.25 -9.01
N MET A 126 -3.04 -2.24 -9.90
CA MET A 126 -2.71 -0.87 -9.53
C MET A 126 -3.88 -0.17 -8.84
N ALA A 127 -3.57 0.64 -7.82
CA ALA A 127 -4.56 1.24 -6.92
C ALA A 127 -5.65 2.05 -7.64
N GLY A 128 -5.30 2.82 -8.68
CA GLY A 128 -6.25 3.61 -9.46
C GLY A 128 -7.30 2.75 -10.16
N LEU A 129 -6.89 1.64 -10.78
CA LEU A 129 -7.81 0.70 -11.43
C LEU A 129 -8.67 -0.04 -10.40
N SER A 130 -8.08 -0.48 -9.29
CA SER A 130 -8.81 -1.10 -8.19
C SER A 130 -9.84 -0.15 -7.58
N LEU A 131 -9.54 1.15 -7.51
CA LEU A 131 -10.47 2.17 -7.04
C LEU A 131 -11.64 2.39 -8.03
N LEU A 132 -11.35 2.37 -9.33
CA LEU A 132 -12.35 2.46 -10.38
C LEU A 132 -13.28 1.24 -10.37
N TRP A 133 -12.71 0.03 -10.21
CA TRP A 133 -13.47 -1.19 -10.00
C TRP A 133 -14.39 -1.09 -8.78
N LEU A 134 -13.88 -0.57 -7.66
CA LEU A 134 -14.62 -0.39 -6.42
C LEU A 134 -15.83 0.54 -6.63
N ARG A 135 -15.65 1.64 -7.37
CA ARG A 135 -16.74 2.57 -7.73
C ARG A 135 -17.91 1.87 -8.41
N ARG A 136 -17.63 0.88 -9.26
CA ARG A 136 -18.63 0.15 -10.04
C ARG A 136 -19.27 -1.02 -9.28
N ASN A 137 -18.43 -1.79 -8.60
CA ASN A 137 -18.85 -3.08 -8.06
C ASN A 137 -19.20 -3.01 -6.57
N GLU A 138 -18.67 -2.02 -5.84
CA GLU A 138 -18.95 -1.78 -4.44
C GLU A 138 -19.28 -0.30 -4.18
N PRO A 139 -20.35 0.26 -4.81
CA PRO A 139 -20.62 1.70 -4.75
C PRO A 139 -20.87 2.23 -3.34
N ALA A 140 -21.43 1.42 -2.45
CA ALA A 140 -21.61 1.81 -1.04
C ALA A 140 -20.27 1.96 -0.31
N THR A 141 -19.35 1.03 -0.51
CA THR A 141 -17.98 1.12 0.03
C THR A 141 -17.28 2.35 -0.56
N TYR A 142 -17.33 2.53 -1.88
CA TYR A 142 -16.73 3.67 -2.56
C TYR A 142 -17.23 5.01 -2.04
N ALA A 143 -18.54 5.17 -1.84
CA ALA A 143 -19.15 6.38 -1.30
C ALA A 143 -18.68 6.71 0.13
N ALA A 144 -18.27 5.71 0.90
CA ALA A 144 -17.74 5.87 2.24
C ALA A 144 -16.23 6.20 2.27
N VAL A 145 -15.51 6.03 1.16
CA VAL A 145 -14.05 6.29 1.10
C VAL A 145 -13.75 7.76 1.38
N ARG A 146 -12.81 8.00 2.27
CA ARG A 146 -12.28 9.33 2.59
C ARG A 146 -10.77 9.43 2.39
N ARG A 147 -10.07 8.30 2.37
CA ARG A 147 -8.62 8.22 2.12
C ARG A 147 -8.29 6.96 1.34
N VAL A 148 -7.29 7.08 0.49
CA VAL A 148 -6.68 5.98 -0.27
C VAL A 148 -5.20 5.96 0.10
N LEU A 149 -4.70 4.80 0.48
CA LEU A 149 -3.30 4.60 0.87
C LEU A 149 -2.72 3.35 0.20
N SER A 150 -1.41 3.34 0.01
CA SER A 150 -0.68 2.11 -0.25
C SER A 150 -0.56 1.26 1.02
N PRO A 151 -0.24 -0.04 0.92
CA PRO A 151 -0.04 -0.90 2.10
C PRO A 151 0.99 -0.36 3.08
N LYS A 152 2.15 0.11 2.59
CA LYS A 152 3.21 0.72 3.41
C LYS A 152 2.73 1.99 4.12
N ASP A 153 1.99 2.85 3.41
CA ASP A 153 1.49 4.11 3.96
C ASP A 153 0.40 3.88 5.02
N TRP A 154 -0.42 2.84 4.83
CA TRP A 154 -1.34 2.41 5.88
C TRP A 154 -0.61 1.92 7.14
N LEU A 155 0.46 1.12 6.97
CA LEU A 155 1.26 0.68 8.11
C LEU A 155 1.90 1.89 8.82
N ARG A 156 2.40 2.88 8.07
CA ARG A 156 2.91 4.12 8.62
C ARG A 156 1.84 4.87 9.42
N LEU A 157 0.63 5.01 8.86
CA LEU A 157 -0.51 5.60 9.57
C LEU A 157 -0.79 4.86 10.89
N ALA A 158 -0.83 3.52 10.88
CA ALA A 158 -1.04 2.72 12.08
C ALA A 158 0.04 2.91 13.14
N MET A 159 1.29 3.19 12.73
CA MET A 159 2.43 3.41 13.63
C MET A 159 2.47 4.84 14.19
N THR A 160 2.06 5.84 13.41
CA THR A 160 2.35 7.26 13.71
C THR A 160 1.11 8.11 13.89
N GLY A 161 -0.05 7.66 13.42
CA GLY A 161 -1.27 8.48 13.32
C GLY A 161 -1.26 9.49 12.16
N GLU A 162 -0.20 9.53 11.34
CA GLU A 162 -0.02 10.51 10.28
C GLU A 162 -0.33 9.93 8.90
N VAL A 163 -1.18 10.61 8.13
CA VAL A 163 -1.48 10.28 6.74
C VAL A 163 -0.43 10.94 5.83
N ALA A 164 0.34 10.15 5.13
CA ALA A 164 1.26 10.62 4.09
C ALA A 164 1.62 9.49 3.12
N THR A 165 2.09 9.89 1.96
CA THR A 165 2.74 9.05 0.96
C THR A 165 4.02 9.74 0.49
N GLU A 166 4.75 9.12 -0.42
CA GLU A 166 5.92 9.70 -1.06
C GLU A 166 5.91 9.37 -2.58
N PRO A 167 6.70 10.12 -3.40
CA PRO A 167 6.57 10.03 -4.86
C PRO A 167 6.74 8.63 -5.46
N SER A 168 7.58 7.76 -4.89
CA SER A 168 7.79 6.43 -5.45
C SER A 168 6.54 5.57 -5.35
N ASP A 169 5.87 5.52 -4.18
CA ASP A 169 4.61 4.81 -4.01
C ASP A 169 3.44 5.52 -4.72
N ALA A 170 3.38 6.85 -4.63
CA ALA A 170 2.34 7.63 -5.30
C ALA A 170 2.34 7.41 -6.82
N SER A 171 3.51 7.38 -7.46
CA SER A 171 3.64 7.14 -8.89
C SER A 171 3.08 5.78 -9.32
N MET A 172 3.21 4.77 -8.48
CA MET A 172 2.74 3.40 -8.73
C MET A 172 1.21 3.25 -8.62
N THR A 173 0.49 4.29 -8.23
CA THR A 173 -0.97 4.24 -8.09
C THR A 173 -1.73 4.42 -9.40
N LEU A 174 -1.12 4.93 -10.47
CA LEU A 174 -1.76 5.48 -11.68
C LEU A 174 -2.64 6.72 -11.38
N LEU A 175 -2.41 7.42 -10.29
CA LEU A 175 -3.15 8.63 -9.89
C LEU A 175 -2.22 9.85 -9.76
N TYR A 176 -0.94 9.69 -10.07
CA TYR A 176 0.11 10.68 -9.83
C TYR A 176 0.78 11.11 -11.13
N ASP A 177 0.89 12.42 -11.34
CA ASP A 177 1.63 13.03 -12.44
C ASP A 177 3.12 13.13 -12.06
N ILE A 178 3.93 12.24 -12.61
CA ILE A 178 5.37 12.15 -12.30
C ILE A 178 6.11 13.42 -12.73
N GLY A 179 5.68 14.03 -13.84
CA GLY A 179 6.32 15.23 -14.37
C GLY A 179 6.08 16.48 -13.53
N LYS A 180 4.92 16.55 -12.84
CA LYS A 180 4.54 17.70 -11.99
C LYS A 180 4.76 17.44 -10.50
N ASP A 181 5.21 16.24 -10.13
CA ASP A 181 5.35 15.83 -8.72
C ASP A 181 4.08 16.08 -7.90
N GLY A 182 2.93 15.58 -8.40
CA GLY A 182 1.62 15.83 -7.77
C GLY A 182 0.51 14.93 -8.31
N TRP A 183 -0.66 14.98 -7.68
CA TRP A 183 -1.81 14.18 -8.12
C TRP A 183 -2.27 14.58 -9.52
N ALA A 184 -2.55 13.59 -10.36
CA ALA A 184 -2.97 13.73 -11.76
C ALA A 184 -4.42 14.27 -11.85
N ARG A 185 -4.63 15.56 -11.60
CA ARG A 185 -5.95 16.20 -11.53
C ARG A 185 -6.78 15.95 -12.79
N GLY A 186 -6.19 16.04 -13.98
CA GLY A 186 -6.88 15.77 -15.23
C GLY A 186 -7.46 14.35 -15.33
N LEU A 187 -6.83 13.36 -14.69
CA LEU A 187 -7.35 12.00 -14.59
C LEU A 187 -8.44 11.88 -13.52
N LEU A 188 -8.26 12.54 -12.38
CA LEU A 188 -9.21 12.46 -11.27
C LEU A 188 -10.55 13.15 -11.57
N ASP A 189 -10.57 14.07 -12.53
CA ASP A 189 -11.74 14.83 -12.96
C ASP A 189 -12.43 14.19 -14.20
N ALA A 190 -11.79 13.20 -14.86
CA ALA A 190 -12.31 12.48 -16.02
C ALA A 190 -13.15 11.25 -15.61
#